data_6874a5092cc1ea60fed2f227513cbd70
#
_entry.id   6874a5092cc1ea60fed2f227513cbd70
#
_cell.length_a   1.000
_cell.length_b   1.000
_cell.length_c   1.000
_cell.angle_alpha   90.00
_cell.angle_beta   90.00
_cell.angle_gamma   90.00
#
_symmetry.space_group_name_H-M   'P 1'
#
loop_
_entity.id
_entity.type
_entity.pdbx_description
1 polymer ?
#
loop_
_entity_poly.entity_id
_entity_poly.type
_entity_poly.pdbx_seq_one_letter_code
_entity_poly.pdbx_strand_id
1 'polypeptide(L)'
;MSERPSLRKRASSSERGVSPPPAKRKQQSTTTNKAVANFFTPLSKKEPDQMTWRIVNDSLLIGRHNVKAATQVAGSVKAKQKIAAFDFDSTLITPASGKKFGRDATDWKWWDSSIPQTLRKLHNEGYLVAVLSNQAGINILPNPKTEKSDKKRLGDFKAKVSAVLKQLELPISVYAATGHDRYRKPRVGMWDELLEDHDLEAAGSMDLENSFFVGDAGGREAFGKNAKDFSCGDRNFAANVGIPFHTPEEYFLHETPRPFVRDFDPATILQEATVKSTDAIPKPFEKANSLDIVLFSGSPGAGKSSFYWRHLQPLGYGRVNQDILRTREKCIEVAEELIGDGSSVVVDNTNADPETRAHWTALAKRLAVPIRCIVFTASSDLCQHNDTIRALNIGPETNPEQRVLLPKLAFATFQKKYKEPKLSEGFQDIVKVDFQFEGSKEQKELWRMFWL
;
A
#
# COMPACT_ATOMS: atom_id res chain seq x y z
N MET A 1 75.34 -11.34 30.64
CA MET A 1 75.34 -12.00 31.94
C MET A 1 73.94 -12.55 32.08
N SER A 2 73.74 -13.81 31.73
CA SER A 2 73.77 -14.94 32.67
C SER A 2 72.37 -15.06 33.34
N GLU A 3 71.54 -16.07 33.34
CA GLU A 3 71.69 -17.48 32.96
C GLU A 3 70.28 -18.10 33.03
N ARG A 4 70.01 -19.11 32.21
CA ARG A 4 68.99 -20.14 32.48
C ARG A 4 69.56 -21.13 33.53
N PRO A 5 68.75 -21.78 34.31
CA PRO A 5 68.47 -23.19 34.04
C PRO A 5 67.04 -23.62 34.51
N SER A 6 66.53 -24.73 34.26
CA SER A 6 66.70 -26.10 33.78
C SER A 6 65.50 -26.94 34.24
N LEU A 7 65.15 -27.82 33.40
CA LEU A 7 64.18 -28.93 33.54
C LEU A 7 64.14 -29.64 34.90
N ARG A 8 62.91 -30.04 35.35
CA ARG A 8 62.72 -31.31 36.04
C ARG A 8 61.40 -32.01 35.60
N LYS A 9 61.61 -33.20 35.09
CA LYS A 9 60.59 -34.24 34.85
C LYS A 9 60.19 -34.91 36.20
N ARG A 10 58.97 -35.40 36.25
CA ARG A 10 58.40 -36.63 36.83
C ARG A 10 57.05 -36.34 37.48
N ALA A 11 56.06 -37.20 37.51
CA ALA A 11 55.84 -38.58 37.15
C ALA A 11 54.34 -38.88 37.07
N SER A 12 53.99 -39.73 36.17
CA SER A 12 53.00 -40.81 36.12
C SER A 12 51.85 -40.91 37.12
N SER A 13 50.68 -41.16 36.48
CA SER A 13 49.62 -42.13 36.87
C SER A 13 48.64 -41.76 37.94
N SER A 14 47.39 -41.50 37.53
CA SER A 14 46.25 -42.28 38.07
C SER A 14 45.13 -42.23 37.02
N GLU A 15 44.76 -43.39 36.58
CA GLU A 15 43.55 -43.66 35.78
C GLU A 15 42.34 -43.16 36.54
N ARG A 16 41.68 -42.10 36.07
CA ARG A 16 40.32 -41.79 36.44
C ARG A 16 39.41 -42.27 35.33
N GLY A 17 38.63 -43.30 35.65
CA GLY A 17 37.61 -43.85 34.81
C GLY A 17 36.70 -42.76 34.24
N VAL A 18 36.61 -42.67 32.91
CA VAL A 18 35.71 -41.80 32.19
C VAL A 18 34.31 -42.38 32.38
N SER A 19 33.45 -41.66 33.11
CA SER A 19 32.03 -41.99 33.21
C SER A 19 31.39 -42.00 31.83
N PRO A 20 30.56 -42.97 31.47
CA PRO A 20 29.88 -42.98 30.18
C PRO A 20 28.98 -41.73 30.05
N PRO A 21 28.86 -41.15 28.81
CA PRO A 21 28.03 -39.99 28.58
C PRO A 21 26.58 -40.30 28.94
N PRO A 22 25.81 -39.33 29.50
CA PRO A 22 24.42 -39.53 29.89
C PRO A 22 23.60 -39.97 28.67
N ALA A 23 22.77 -41.01 28.86
CA ALA A 23 21.89 -41.54 27.83
C ALA A 23 21.01 -40.42 27.28
N LYS A 24 21.08 -40.17 25.95
CA LYS A 24 20.19 -39.23 25.27
C LYS A 24 18.76 -39.64 25.50
N ARG A 25 17.99 -38.83 26.25
CA ARG A 25 16.54 -38.97 26.36
C ARG A 25 15.97 -38.95 24.92
N LYS A 26 15.34 -40.05 24.51
CA LYS A 26 14.53 -40.08 23.29
C LYS A 26 13.43 -39.02 23.44
N GLN A 27 13.54 -37.93 22.67
CA GLN A 27 12.41 -37.06 22.46
C GLN A 27 11.33 -37.88 21.73
N GLN A 28 10.21 -38.10 22.38
CA GLN A 28 9.04 -38.65 21.72
C GLN A 28 8.62 -37.66 20.64
N SER A 29 8.69 -38.10 19.39
CA SER A 29 8.19 -37.36 18.23
C SER A 29 6.67 -37.22 18.39
N THR A 30 6.20 -35.95 18.47
CA THR A 30 4.76 -35.61 18.46
C THR A 30 4.16 -35.63 17.05
N THR A 31 4.81 -36.33 16.12
CA THR A 31 4.32 -36.47 14.74
C THR A 31 3.14 -37.45 14.74
N THR A 32 1.96 -36.98 14.39
CA THR A 32 0.76 -37.84 14.28
C THR A 32 0.95 -38.90 13.23
N ASN A 33 0.37 -40.10 13.42
CA ASN A 33 0.42 -41.23 12.46
C ASN A 33 -0.01 -40.80 11.04
N LYS A 34 -0.87 -39.79 10.91
CA LYS A 34 -1.32 -39.23 9.63
C LYS A 34 -0.22 -38.41 8.92
N ALA A 35 0.61 -37.69 9.68
CA ALA A 35 1.73 -36.92 9.11
C ALA A 35 2.87 -37.86 8.66
N VAL A 36 3.10 -38.95 9.41
CA VAL A 36 4.08 -40.00 9.03
C VAL A 36 3.63 -40.75 7.78
N ALA A 37 2.33 -41.10 7.68
CA ALA A 37 1.78 -41.77 6.51
C ALA A 37 1.92 -40.95 5.22
N ASN A 38 1.70 -39.63 5.29
CA ASN A 38 1.86 -38.72 4.15
C ASN A 38 3.34 -38.52 3.73
N PHE A 39 4.29 -38.64 4.66
CA PHE A 39 5.71 -38.51 4.34
C PHE A 39 6.25 -39.73 3.57
N PHE A 40 5.76 -40.92 3.87
CA PHE A 40 6.15 -42.16 3.23
C PHE A 40 5.31 -42.59 2.02
N THR A 41 4.29 -41.78 1.65
CA THR A 41 3.51 -42.06 0.43
C THR A 41 4.37 -41.76 -0.80
N PRO A 42 4.61 -42.74 -1.71
CA PRO A 42 5.33 -42.50 -2.95
C PRO A 42 4.73 -41.35 -3.76
N LEU A 43 5.55 -40.52 -4.40
CA LEU A 43 5.11 -39.38 -5.22
C LEU A 43 4.03 -39.78 -6.25
N SER A 44 4.09 -41.00 -6.77
CA SER A 44 3.08 -41.57 -7.71
C SER A 44 1.72 -41.85 -7.08
N LYS A 45 1.58 -41.84 -5.75
CA LYS A 45 0.33 -42.05 -5.00
C LYS A 45 -0.14 -40.80 -4.27
N LYS A 46 0.61 -39.69 -4.33
CA LYS A 46 0.11 -38.39 -3.85
C LYS A 46 -0.89 -37.87 -4.89
N GLU A 47 -2.10 -37.57 -4.44
CA GLU A 47 -3.02 -36.83 -5.30
C GLU A 47 -2.29 -35.56 -5.77
N PRO A 48 -2.37 -35.21 -7.07
CA PRO A 48 -1.74 -33.97 -7.56
C PRO A 48 -2.29 -32.80 -6.73
N ASP A 49 -1.41 -31.91 -6.32
CA ASP A 49 -1.80 -30.68 -5.63
C ASP A 49 -2.74 -29.92 -6.58
N GLN A 50 -3.99 -29.77 -6.16
CA GLN A 50 -5.01 -29.06 -6.93
C GLN A 50 -4.77 -27.55 -6.96
N MET A 51 -3.79 -27.06 -6.19
CA MET A 51 -3.41 -25.66 -6.12
C MET A 51 -2.17 -25.37 -6.95
N THR A 52 -2.29 -24.41 -7.85
CA THR A 52 -1.14 -23.80 -8.53
C THR A 52 -0.89 -22.39 -7.99
N TRP A 53 0.38 -21.99 -7.90
CA TRP A 53 0.75 -20.68 -7.35
C TRP A 53 1.71 -19.96 -8.30
N ARG A 54 1.47 -18.68 -8.53
CA ARG A 54 2.39 -17.78 -9.23
C ARG A 54 2.55 -16.46 -8.48
N ILE A 55 3.63 -15.75 -8.76
CA ILE A 55 3.91 -14.41 -8.24
C ILE A 55 3.98 -13.44 -9.41
N VAL A 56 3.36 -12.29 -9.25
CA VAL A 56 3.37 -11.20 -10.23
C VAL A 56 4.00 -9.97 -9.56
N ASN A 57 4.96 -9.35 -10.25
CA ASN A 57 5.66 -8.13 -9.84
C ASN A 57 6.15 -8.17 -8.37
N ASP A 58 6.61 -9.32 -7.90
CA ASP A 58 7.18 -9.56 -6.56
C ASP A 58 6.28 -9.16 -5.38
N SER A 59 5.00 -8.88 -5.60
CA SER A 59 4.09 -8.37 -4.58
C SER A 59 2.66 -8.93 -4.64
N LEU A 60 2.26 -9.54 -5.74
CA LEU A 60 0.99 -10.22 -5.87
C LEU A 60 1.18 -11.73 -5.93
N LEU A 61 0.61 -12.45 -4.98
CA LEU A 61 0.56 -13.91 -4.97
C LEU A 61 -0.79 -14.37 -5.52
N ILE A 62 -0.78 -15.19 -6.56
CA ILE A 62 -1.98 -15.76 -7.16
C ILE A 62 -1.99 -17.25 -6.96
N GLY A 63 -3.08 -17.77 -6.38
CA GLY A 63 -3.37 -19.19 -6.21
C GLY A 63 -4.61 -19.61 -7.00
N ARG A 64 -4.52 -20.67 -7.80
CA ARG A 64 -5.67 -21.25 -8.50
C ARG A 64 -5.95 -22.64 -7.98
N HIS A 65 -7.19 -22.88 -7.63
CA HIS A 65 -7.70 -24.21 -7.31
C HIS A 65 -8.29 -24.83 -8.56
N ASN A 66 -7.58 -25.82 -9.11
CA ASN A 66 -7.98 -26.52 -10.32
C ASN A 66 -8.86 -27.72 -9.95
N VAL A 67 -10.15 -27.54 -9.87
CA VAL A 67 -11.08 -28.65 -9.94
C VAL A 67 -11.14 -29.08 -11.40
N LYS A 68 -11.13 -30.37 -11.69
CA LYS A 68 -11.39 -30.87 -13.04
C LYS A 68 -12.77 -30.33 -13.45
N ALA A 69 -12.77 -29.24 -14.19
CA ALA A 69 -13.99 -28.63 -14.66
C ALA A 69 -14.75 -29.66 -15.52
N ALA A 70 -15.98 -29.95 -15.17
CA ALA A 70 -16.92 -30.51 -16.10
C ALA A 70 -16.92 -29.57 -17.32
N THR A 71 -16.62 -30.12 -18.47
CA THR A 71 -16.45 -29.46 -19.77
C THR A 71 -17.43 -28.31 -19.93
N GLN A 72 -16.97 -27.08 -20.02
CA GLN A 72 -17.81 -25.97 -20.43
C GLN A 72 -18.39 -26.33 -21.81
N VAL A 73 -19.70 -26.37 -21.91
CA VAL A 73 -20.41 -26.54 -23.19
C VAL A 73 -20.12 -25.31 -24.02
N ALA A 74 -19.20 -25.45 -24.97
CA ALA A 74 -18.92 -24.43 -25.98
C ALA A 74 -20.17 -24.28 -26.87
N GLY A 75 -20.79 -23.11 -26.85
CA GLY A 75 -21.80 -22.76 -27.84
C GLY A 75 -23.00 -21.98 -27.33
N SER A 76 -22.82 -20.70 -27.04
CA SER A 76 -23.85 -19.68 -27.23
C SER A 76 -23.21 -18.30 -27.16
N VAL A 77 -23.83 -17.29 -27.75
CA VAL A 77 -23.47 -15.87 -27.65
C VAL A 77 -22.95 -15.60 -26.24
N LYS A 78 -21.68 -15.21 -26.08
CA LYS A 78 -21.06 -15.04 -24.77
C LYS A 78 -21.86 -14.03 -23.97
N ALA A 79 -22.71 -14.52 -23.06
CA ALA A 79 -23.33 -13.67 -22.07
C ALA A 79 -22.20 -12.96 -21.28
N LYS A 80 -22.43 -11.70 -20.91
CA LYS A 80 -21.48 -10.95 -20.08
C LYS A 80 -21.19 -11.73 -18.78
N GLN A 81 -19.92 -11.84 -18.41
CA GLN A 81 -19.50 -12.58 -17.23
C GLN A 81 -19.85 -11.80 -15.95
N LYS A 82 -20.57 -12.41 -15.03
CA LYS A 82 -20.80 -11.93 -13.67
C LYS A 82 -19.66 -12.38 -12.75
N ILE A 83 -19.20 -11.50 -11.87
CA ILE A 83 -18.14 -11.78 -10.92
C ILE A 83 -18.65 -11.59 -9.49
N ALA A 84 -18.50 -12.61 -8.65
CA ALA A 84 -18.71 -12.56 -7.22
C ALA A 84 -17.33 -12.60 -6.53
N ALA A 85 -16.85 -11.45 -6.11
CA ALA A 85 -15.54 -11.32 -5.49
C ALA A 85 -15.66 -11.12 -3.97
N PHE A 86 -14.73 -11.71 -3.22
CA PHE A 86 -14.75 -11.74 -1.76
C PHE A 86 -13.39 -11.38 -1.19
N ASP A 87 -13.36 -10.66 -0.06
CA ASP A 87 -12.17 -10.69 0.78
C ASP A 87 -12.04 -12.05 1.49
N PHE A 88 -10.88 -12.34 2.06
CA PHE A 88 -10.59 -13.64 2.67
C PHE A 88 -10.78 -13.64 4.18
N ASP A 89 -9.94 -12.85 4.89
CA ASP A 89 -9.93 -12.79 6.35
C ASP A 89 -11.09 -11.94 6.87
N SER A 90 -11.79 -12.37 7.91
CA SER A 90 -13.00 -11.73 8.47
C SER A 90 -14.19 -11.61 7.50
N THR A 91 -14.09 -12.22 6.32
CA THR A 91 -15.17 -12.27 5.31
C THR A 91 -15.57 -13.71 5.00
N LEU A 92 -14.67 -14.53 4.45
CA LEU A 92 -14.94 -15.95 4.24
C LEU A 92 -14.56 -16.80 5.44
N ILE A 93 -13.45 -16.44 6.12
CA ILE A 93 -12.94 -17.17 7.28
C ILE A 93 -12.63 -16.23 8.45
N THR A 94 -12.60 -16.81 9.64
CA THR A 94 -12.15 -16.13 10.87
C THR A 94 -11.28 -17.11 11.67
N PRO A 95 -10.37 -16.62 12.55
CA PRO A 95 -9.57 -17.50 13.40
C PRO A 95 -10.44 -18.35 14.33
N ALA A 96 -10.24 -19.68 14.30
CA ALA A 96 -10.96 -20.61 15.18
C ALA A 96 -10.64 -20.37 16.66
N SER A 97 -9.43 -19.85 16.95
CA SER A 97 -8.99 -19.49 18.30
C SER A 97 -9.71 -18.27 18.90
N GLY A 98 -10.52 -17.54 18.12
CA GLY A 98 -11.15 -16.28 18.55
C GLY A 98 -10.18 -15.10 18.71
N LYS A 99 -8.90 -15.24 18.31
CA LYS A 99 -7.93 -14.14 18.30
C LYS A 99 -8.12 -13.26 17.07
N LYS A 100 -7.58 -12.03 17.12
CA LYS A 100 -7.63 -11.11 15.99
C LYS A 100 -6.92 -11.67 14.73
N PHE A 101 -5.84 -12.43 14.90
CA PHE A 101 -5.08 -13.05 13.83
C PHE A 101 -4.88 -14.54 14.08
N GLY A 102 -4.99 -15.35 13.05
CA GLY A 102 -4.73 -16.79 13.14
C GLY A 102 -3.28 -17.10 13.51
N ARG A 103 -3.06 -18.15 14.33
CA ARG A 103 -1.75 -18.55 14.82
C ARG A 103 -0.92 -19.29 13.78
N ASP A 104 -1.58 -20.08 12.94
CA ASP A 104 -0.97 -20.97 11.94
C ASP A 104 -1.96 -21.32 10.83
N ALA A 105 -1.55 -22.21 9.94
CA ALA A 105 -2.36 -22.64 8.80
C ALA A 105 -3.67 -23.34 9.15
N THR A 106 -3.82 -23.87 10.38
CA THR A 106 -4.99 -24.64 10.83
C THR A 106 -5.95 -23.82 11.67
N ASP A 107 -5.54 -22.64 12.12
CA ASP A 107 -6.33 -21.74 12.98
C ASP A 107 -7.30 -20.91 12.14
N TRP A 108 -8.33 -21.59 11.61
CA TRP A 108 -9.42 -20.96 10.88
C TRP A 108 -10.72 -21.75 11.00
N LYS A 109 -11.83 -21.06 10.82
CA LYS A 109 -13.18 -21.60 10.61
C LYS A 109 -13.92 -20.70 9.63
N TRP A 110 -14.99 -21.19 9.03
CA TRP A 110 -15.88 -20.33 8.24
C TRP A 110 -16.37 -19.18 9.10
N TRP A 111 -16.42 -17.98 8.50
CA TRP A 111 -17.00 -16.80 9.16
C TRP A 111 -18.47 -17.06 9.50
N ASP A 112 -19.22 -17.61 8.55
CA ASP A 112 -20.57 -18.18 8.75
C ASP A 112 -20.70 -19.55 8.10
N SER A 113 -21.56 -20.41 8.66
CA SER A 113 -21.77 -21.78 8.17
C SER A 113 -22.42 -21.88 6.80
N SER A 114 -23.12 -20.83 6.35
CA SER A 114 -23.77 -20.76 5.04
C SER A 114 -22.80 -20.52 3.88
N ILE A 115 -21.57 -20.04 4.14
CA ILE A 115 -20.60 -19.61 3.12
C ILE A 115 -20.33 -20.69 2.07
N PRO A 116 -20.01 -21.96 2.41
CA PRO A 116 -19.73 -22.97 1.40
C PRO A 116 -20.90 -23.21 0.45
N GLN A 117 -22.12 -23.22 0.98
CA GLN A 117 -23.32 -23.41 0.18
C GLN A 117 -23.59 -22.20 -0.72
N THR A 118 -23.42 -21.00 -0.20
CA THR A 118 -23.60 -19.75 -0.94
C THR A 118 -22.64 -19.64 -2.12
N LEU A 119 -21.35 -19.94 -1.91
CA LEU A 119 -20.36 -19.88 -2.99
C LEU A 119 -20.63 -20.94 -4.08
N ARG A 120 -21.06 -22.15 -3.71
CA ARG A 120 -21.48 -23.17 -4.68
C ARG A 120 -22.72 -22.74 -5.49
N LYS A 121 -23.68 -22.10 -4.82
CA LYS A 121 -24.88 -21.56 -5.49
C LYS A 121 -24.49 -20.50 -6.51
N LEU A 122 -23.64 -19.53 -6.15
CA LEU A 122 -23.16 -18.50 -7.06
C LEU A 122 -22.45 -19.09 -8.29
N HIS A 123 -21.57 -20.05 -8.06
CA HIS A 123 -20.90 -20.75 -9.16
C HIS A 123 -21.89 -21.42 -10.11
N ASN A 124 -22.90 -22.11 -9.56
CA ASN A 124 -23.97 -22.77 -10.36
C ASN A 124 -24.85 -21.76 -11.10
N GLU A 125 -24.97 -20.54 -10.61
CA GLU A 125 -25.67 -19.42 -11.26
C GLU A 125 -24.81 -18.70 -12.31
N GLY A 126 -23.58 -19.21 -12.58
CA GLY A 126 -22.70 -18.74 -13.62
C GLY A 126 -21.80 -17.57 -13.19
N TYR A 127 -21.66 -17.30 -11.88
CA TYR A 127 -20.68 -16.34 -11.41
C TYR A 127 -19.26 -16.92 -11.47
N LEU A 128 -18.31 -16.08 -11.92
CA LEU A 128 -16.90 -16.27 -11.61
C LEU A 128 -16.68 -15.91 -10.15
N VAL A 129 -16.39 -16.90 -9.32
CA VAL A 129 -16.12 -16.68 -7.89
C VAL A 129 -14.63 -16.47 -7.68
N ALA A 130 -14.22 -15.36 -7.06
CA ALA A 130 -12.81 -15.02 -6.81
C ALA A 130 -12.60 -14.47 -5.40
N VAL A 131 -11.37 -14.60 -4.90
CA VAL A 131 -10.94 -14.04 -3.62
C VAL A 131 -9.85 -12.99 -3.86
N LEU A 132 -10.08 -11.76 -3.38
CA LEU A 132 -9.14 -10.64 -3.52
C LEU A 132 -8.79 -10.10 -2.12
N SER A 133 -7.57 -10.36 -1.63
CA SER A 133 -7.22 -10.13 -0.23
C SER A 133 -5.95 -9.31 -0.04
N ASN A 134 -5.96 -8.40 0.94
CA ASN A 134 -4.79 -7.65 1.36
C ASN A 134 -3.99 -8.44 2.41
N GLN A 135 -2.81 -8.93 2.06
CA GLN A 135 -1.95 -9.79 2.88
C GLN A 135 -0.60 -9.15 3.23
N ALA A 136 -0.62 -7.91 3.74
CA ALA A 136 0.61 -7.13 4.06
C ALA A 136 1.53 -7.79 5.12
N GLY A 137 1.06 -8.82 5.84
CA GLY A 137 1.88 -9.60 6.77
C GLY A 137 2.80 -10.62 6.10
N ILE A 138 2.66 -10.83 4.79
CA ILE A 138 3.43 -11.78 3.98
C ILE A 138 4.46 -11.00 3.19
N ASN A 139 5.74 -11.39 3.31
CA ASN A 139 6.81 -10.88 2.48
C ASN A 139 7.23 -11.95 1.48
N ILE A 140 7.11 -11.66 0.18
CA ILE A 140 7.51 -12.56 -0.91
C ILE A 140 8.98 -12.34 -1.27
N LEU A 141 9.46 -11.09 -1.13
CA LEU A 141 10.84 -10.73 -1.46
C LEU A 141 11.82 -11.28 -0.39
N PRO A 142 12.96 -11.82 -0.81
CA PRO A 142 13.97 -12.30 0.13
C PRO A 142 14.48 -11.17 1.03
N ASN A 143 14.29 -11.31 2.34
CA ASN A 143 14.92 -10.45 3.34
C ASN A 143 15.80 -11.31 4.25
N PRO A 144 17.13 -11.17 4.20
CA PRO A 144 18.04 -12.00 4.98
C PRO A 144 17.77 -11.99 6.49
N LYS A 145 17.25 -10.88 7.02
CA LYS A 145 16.95 -10.73 8.46
C LYS A 145 15.69 -11.47 8.89
N THR A 146 14.71 -11.63 7.99
CA THR A 146 13.38 -12.17 8.31
C THR A 146 13.02 -13.42 7.49
N GLU A 147 13.91 -13.90 6.65
CA GLU A 147 13.68 -14.97 5.68
C GLU A 147 12.95 -16.20 6.25
N LYS A 148 13.37 -16.69 7.41
CA LYS A 148 12.76 -17.86 8.06
C LYS A 148 11.31 -17.60 8.47
N SER A 149 11.03 -16.42 9.02
CA SER A 149 9.67 -16.03 9.41
C SER A 149 8.79 -15.73 8.21
N ASP A 150 9.35 -15.13 7.17
CA ASP A 150 8.63 -14.80 5.94
C ASP A 150 8.23 -16.07 5.17
N LYS A 151 9.18 -17.02 5.01
CA LYS A 151 8.90 -18.34 4.43
C LYS A 151 7.82 -19.09 5.21
N LYS A 152 7.83 -19.00 6.54
CA LYS A 152 6.82 -19.64 7.39
C LYS A 152 5.44 -19.00 7.13
N ARG A 153 5.32 -17.67 7.18
CA ARG A 153 4.06 -16.96 6.96
C ARG A 153 3.47 -17.23 5.58
N LEU A 154 4.31 -17.19 4.53
CA LEU A 154 3.91 -17.53 3.18
C LEU A 154 3.42 -18.99 3.08
N GLY A 155 4.13 -19.92 3.71
CA GLY A 155 3.77 -21.35 3.76
C GLY A 155 2.44 -21.56 4.50
N ASP A 156 2.27 -20.93 5.67
CA ASP A 156 1.04 -21.01 6.46
C ASP A 156 -0.18 -20.44 5.68
N PHE A 157 0.00 -19.33 4.98
CA PHE A 157 -1.04 -18.73 4.14
C PHE A 157 -1.44 -19.67 2.99
N LYS A 158 -0.47 -20.16 2.22
CA LYS A 158 -0.73 -21.11 1.12
C LYS A 158 -1.45 -22.36 1.61
N ALA A 159 -1.01 -22.93 2.73
CA ALA A 159 -1.64 -24.11 3.31
C ALA A 159 -3.08 -23.84 3.79
N LYS A 160 -3.31 -22.66 4.41
CA LYS A 160 -4.65 -22.23 4.82
C LYS A 160 -5.59 -22.08 3.63
N VAL A 161 -5.19 -21.33 2.61
CA VAL A 161 -5.96 -21.15 1.37
C VAL A 161 -6.28 -22.50 0.72
N SER A 162 -5.27 -23.36 0.59
CA SER A 162 -5.48 -24.71 0.02
C SER A 162 -6.50 -25.54 0.81
N ALA A 163 -6.45 -25.47 2.15
CA ALA A 163 -7.40 -26.17 3.01
C ALA A 163 -8.84 -25.64 2.87
N VAL A 164 -9.00 -24.31 2.79
CA VAL A 164 -10.30 -23.65 2.59
C VAL A 164 -10.88 -23.99 1.22
N LEU A 165 -10.12 -23.82 0.14
CA LEU A 165 -10.60 -24.04 -1.21
C LEU A 165 -10.89 -25.52 -1.50
N LYS A 166 -10.13 -26.44 -0.89
CA LYS A 166 -10.40 -27.87 -0.98
C LYS A 166 -11.78 -28.26 -0.41
N GLN A 167 -12.26 -27.56 0.66
CA GLN A 167 -13.60 -27.81 1.19
C GLN A 167 -14.72 -27.26 0.29
N LEU A 168 -14.42 -26.26 -0.53
CA LEU A 168 -15.39 -25.69 -1.47
C LEU A 168 -15.58 -26.55 -2.71
N GLU A 169 -14.51 -27.21 -3.18
CA GLU A 169 -14.50 -28.01 -4.41
C GLU A 169 -14.93 -27.22 -5.66
N LEU A 170 -14.59 -25.93 -5.70
CA LEU A 170 -14.90 -24.99 -6.77
C LEU A 170 -13.62 -24.50 -7.46
N PRO A 171 -13.70 -24.15 -8.76
CA PRO A 171 -12.60 -23.51 -9.47
C PRO A 171 -12.51 -22.03 -9.03
N ILE A 172 -11.76 -21.75 -7.97
CA ILE A 172 -11.59 -20.40 -7.41
C ILE A 172 -10.16 -19.96 -7.55
N SER A 173 -9.96 -18.70 -7.99
CA SER A 173 -8.69 -18.01 -7.96
C SER A 173 -8.62 -17.08 -6.74
N VAL A 174 -7.44 -17.04 -6.09
CA VAL A 174 -7.14 -16.17 -4.96
C VAL A 174 -6.02 -15.21 -5.36
N TYR A 175 -6.26 -13.92 -5.22
CA TYR A 175 -5.31 -12.84 -5.46
C TYR A 175 -4.97 -12.21 -4.12
N ALA A 176 -3.72 -12.30 -3.70
CA ALA A 176 -3.27 -11.82 -2.40
C ALA A 176 -2.18 -10.76 -2.57
N ALA A 177 -2.54 -9.49 -2.33
CA ALA A 177 -1.62 -8.37 -2.38
C ALA A 177 -0.75 -8.33 -1.12
N THR A 178 0.54 -8.56 -1.26
CA THR A 178 1.51 -8.60 -0.15
C THR A 178 2.30 -7.28 -0.02
N GLY A 179 2.35 -6.48 -1.10
CA GLY A 179 2.98 -5.17 -1.14
C GLY A 179 2.02 -4.01 -0.82
N HIS A 180 2.59 -2.79 -0.82
CA HIS A 180 1.84 -1.54 -0.70
C HIS A 180 1.73 -0.81 -2.05
N ASP A 181 1.62 -1.55 -3.14
CA ASP A 181 1.62 -1.10 -4.52
C ASP A 181 0.22 -1.08 -5.14
N ARG A 182 0.15 -1.10 -6.49
CA ARG A 182 -1.10 -1.06 -7.26
C ARG A 182 -2.08 -2.21 -6.94
N TYR A 183 -1.60 -3.34 -6.40
CA TYR A 183 -2.45 -4.49 -6.13
C TYR A 183 -3.23 -4.37 -4.84
N ARG A 184 -2.73 -3.59 -3.87
CA ARG A 184 -3.38 -3.47 -2.55
C ARG A 184 -4.69 -2.68 -2.63
N LYS A 185 -5.83 -3.27 -2.22
CA LYS A 185 -7.11 -2.56 -2.05
C LYS A 185 -6.93 -1.30 -1.18
N PRO A 186 -7.51 -0.15 -1.58
CA PRO A 186 -8.60 0.04 -2.53
C PRO A 186 -8.20 0.12 -4.01
N ARG A 187 -6.93 -0.03 -4.38
CA ARG A 187 -6.46 0.02 -5.77
C ARG A 187 -6.89 -1.21 -6.54
N VAL A 188 -7.13 -1.06 -7.84
CA VAL A 188 -7.80 -2.08 -8.64
C VAL A 188 -6.89 -3.15 -9.25
N GLY A 189 -5.57 -3.10 -9.02
CA GLY A 189 -4.63 -4.00 -9.69
C GLY A 189 -4.91 -5.50 -9.54
N MET A 190 -5.48 -5.97 -8.41
CA MET A 190 -5.92 -7.37 -8.29
C MET A 190 -7.12 -7.69 -9.19
N TRP A 191 -7.98 -6.71 -9.43
CA TRP A 191 -9.11 -6.85 -10.35
C TRP A 191 -8.62 -6.90 -11.79
N ASP A 192 -7.68 -6.05 -12.17
CA ASP A 192 -7.07 -6.06 -13.51
C ASP A 192 -6.47 -7.43 -13.83
N GLU A 193 -5.68 -8.01 -12.90
CA GLU A 193 -5.11 -9.35 -13.05
C GLU A 193 -6.17 -10.46 -13.10
N LEU A 194 -7.29 -10.30 -12.36
CA LEU A 194 -8.41 -11.22 -12.46
C LEU A 194 -9.03 -11.20 -13.86
N LEU A 195 -9.18 -10.01 -14.45
CA LEU A 195 -9.73 -9.88 -15.79
C LEU A 195 -8.79 -10.46 -16.85
N GLU A 196 -7.49 -10.16 -16.75
CA GLU A 196 -6.46 -10.73 -17.63
C GLU A 196 -6.45 -12.26 -17.56
N ASP A 197 -6.47 -12.81 -16.35
CA ASP A 197 -6.48 -14.25 -16.09
C ASP A 197 -7.67 -15.03 -16.69
N HIS A 198 -8.75 -14.32 -16.99
CA HIS A 198 -10.00 -14.91 -17.50
C HIS A 198 -10.41 -14.35 -18.87
N ASP A 199 -9.52 -13.65 -19.58
CA ASP A 199 -9.74 -13.04 -20.91
C ASP A 199 -10.99 -12.11 -20.92
N LEU A 200 -11.17 -11.32 -19.84
CA LEU A 200 -12.33 -10.45 -19.64
C LEU A 200 -12.03 -8.95 -19.82
N GLU A 201 -10.87 -8.58 -20.33
CA GLU A 201 -10.44 -7.20 -20.51
C GLU A 201 -11.21 -6.46 -21.63
N ALA A 202 -11.77 -7.20 -22.58
CA ALA A 202 -12.49 -6.58 -23.69
C ALA A 202 -13.74 -5.85 -23.20
N ALA A 203 -13.96 -4.65 -23.74
CA ALA A 203 -15.13 -3.84 -23.42
C ALA A 203 -16.43 -4.63 -23.62
N GLY A 204 -17.29 -4.65 -22.59
CA GLY A 204 -18.56 -5.38 -22.62
C GLY A 204 -18.47 -6.86 -22.29
N SER A 205 -17.30 -7.41 -21.94
CA SER A 205 -17.16 -8.81 -21.51
C SER A 205 -17.77 -9.07 -20.13
N MET A 206 -17.89 -8.04 -19.29
CA MET A 206 -18.39 -8.13 -17.92
C MET A 206 -19.78 -7.56 -17.75
N ASP A 207 -20.51 -8.13 -16.83
CA ASP A 207 -21.75 -7.62 -16.27
C ASP A 207 -21.44 -6.95 -14.91
N LEU A 208 -21.06 -5.67 -14.93
CA LEU A 208 -20.69 -4.92 -13.73
C LEU A 208 -21.90 -4.71 -12.79
N GLU A 209 -23.11 -4.56 -13.34
CA GLU A 209 -24.32 -4.32 -12.56
C GLU A 209 -24.69 -5.51 -11.69
N ASN A 210 -24.45 -6.73 -12.19
CA ASN A 210 -24.71 -7.97 -11.48
C ASN A 210 -23.45 -8.57 -10.83
N SER A 211 -22.27 -7.92 -10.97
CA SER A 211 -21.07 -8.27 -10.22
C SER A 211 -21.05 -7.55 -8.88
N PHE A 212 -20.36 -8.10 -7.87
CA PHE A 212 -20.29 -7.47 -6.56
C PHE A 212 -19.03 -7.87 -5.79
N PHE A 213 -18.73 -7.10 -4.75
CA PHE A 213 -17.65 -7.38 -3.81
C PHE A 213 -18.18 -7.49 -2.37
N VAL A 214 -17.75 -8.53 -1.64
CA VAL A 214 -18.07 -8.71 -0.21
C VAL A 214 -16.77 -8.59 0.60
N GLY A 215 -16.77 -7.72 1.62
CA GLY A 215 -15.59 -7.52 2.48
C GLY A 215 -15.90 -6.85 3.81
N ASP A 216 -15.02 -7.04 4.81
CA ASP A 216 -15.21 -6.52 6.16
C ASP A 216 -14.74 -5.07 6.34
N ALA A 217 -13.84 -4.58 5.47
CA ALA A 217 -13.35 -3.21 5.49
C ALA A 217 -14.34 -2.22 4.82
N GLY A 218 -15.51 -2.08 5.42
CA GLY A 218 -16.65 -1.29 4.90
C GLY A 218 -16.72 0.16 5.39
N GLY A 219 -15.82 0.59 6.31
CA GLY A 219 -15.82 1.94 6.89
C GLY A 219 -16.96 2.18 7.88
N ARG A 220 -17.58 1.13 8.41
CA ARG A 220 -18.75 1.24 9.31
C ARG A 220 -18.36 1.89 10.63
N GLU A 221 -19.20 2.79 11.10
CA GLU A 221 -19.09 3.38 12.43
C GLU A 221 -19.42 2.37 13.53
N ALA A 222 -18.92 2.64 14.75
CA ALA A 222 -19.28 1.85 15.92
C ALA A 222 -20.79 1.95 16.20
N PHE A 223 -21.45 0.80 16.39
CA PHE A 223 -22.87 0.73 16.68
C PHE A 223 -23.19 -0.40 17.66
N GLY A 224 -23.79 -0.04 18.80
CA GLY A 224 -24.08 -1.01 19.86
C GLY A 224 -22.81 -1.67 20.40
N LYS A 225 -22.71 -3.00 20.27
CA LYS A 225 -21.52 -3.79 20.65
C LYS A 225 -20.50 -3.94 19.52
N ASN A 226 -20.85 -3.50 18.31
CA ASN A 226 -19.99 -3.63 17.15
C ASN A 226 -19.01 -2.46 17.09
N ALA A 227 -17.72 -2.75 17.03
CA ALA A 227 -16.67 -1.75 16.90
C ALA A 227 -16.71 -1.10 15.49
N LYS A 228 -16.10 0.08 15.38
CA LYS A 228 -15.80 0.72 14.09
C LYS A 228 -14.87 -0.21 13.27
N ASP A 229 -15.10 -0.24 11.96
CA ASP A 229 -14.20 -0.94 11.04
C ASP A 229 -12.82 -0.27 11.04
N PHE A 230 -11.77 -1.05 10.82
CA PHE A 230 -10.40 -0.51 10.82
C PHE A 230 -10.07 0.28 9.56
N SER A 231 -10.83 0.13 8.47
CA SER A 231 -10.70 0.88 7.22
C SER A 231 -11.95 0.80 6.35
N CYS A 232 -11.96 1.59 5.27
CA CYS A 232 -12.98 1.56 4.21
C CYS A 232 -12.44 0.94 2.91
N GLY A 233 -11.35 0.16 2.99
CA GLY A 233 -10.59 -0.28 1.83
C GLY A 233 -11.37 -1.15 0.85
N ASP A 234 -12.24 -2.02 1.33
CA ASP A 234 -13.04 -2.94 0.49
C ASP A 234 -14.18 -2.21 -0.22
N ARG A 235 -14.89 -1.34 0.50
CA ARG A 235 -15.95 -0.50 -0.08
C ARG A 235 -15.38 0.48 -1.12
N ASN A 236 -14.22 1.06 -0.83
CA ASN A 236 -13.54 1.95 -1.76
C ASN A 236 -13.01 1.20 -2.99
N PHE A 237 -12.55 -0.04 -2.82
CA PHE A 237 -12.19 -0.91 -3.93
C PHE A 237 -13.36 -1.19 -4.85
N ALA A 238 -14.50 -1.61 -4.31
CA ALA A 238 -15.71 -1.83 -5.08
C ALA A 238 -16.18 -0.56 -5.83
N ALA A 239 -16.09 0.60 -5.17
CA ALA A 239 -16.39 1.89 -5.79
C ALA A 239 -15.44 2.22 -6.95
N ASN A 240 -14.14 1.92 -6.81
CA ASN A 240 -13.16 2.11 -7.88
C ASN A 240 -13.41 1.19 -9.09
N VAL A 241 -13.83 -0.04 -8.85
CA VAL A 241 -14.21 -1.01 -9.90
C VAL A 241 -15.55 -0.63 -10.54
N GLY A 242 -16.44 0.03 -9.79
CA GLY A 242 -17.79 0.38 -10.24
C GLY A 242 -18.80 -0.75 -10.06
N ILE A 243 -18.64 -1.57 -9.01
CA ILE A 243 -19.53 -2.69 -8.65
C ILE A 243 -20.16 -2.49 -7.27
N PRO A 244 -21.34 -3.09 -6.99
CA PRO A 244 -21.95 -3.14 -5.67
C PRO A 244 -21.00 -3.69 -4.59
N PHE A 245 -21.15 -3.15 -3.37
CA PHE A 245 -20.42 -3.59 -2.18
C PHE A 245 -21.38 -4.06 -1.10
N HIS A 246 -21.01 -5.14 -0.42
CA HIS A 246 -21.71 -5.65 0.75
C HIS A 246 -20.71 -6.00 1.86
N THR A 247 -21.12 -5.83 3.11
CA THR A 247 -20.38 -6.42 4.22
C THR A 247 -20.79 -7.89 4.40
N PRO A 248 -19.99 -8.72 5.11
CA PRO A 248 -20.35 -10.11 5.37
C PRO A 248 -21.71 -10.25 6.05
N GLU A 249 -22.04 -9.36 6.98
CA GLU A 249 -23.31 -9.35 7.70
C GLU A 249 -24.48 -9.03 6.77
N GLU A 250 -24.31 -8.04 5.88
CA GLU A 250 -25.33 -7.70 4.88
C GLU A 250 -25.55 -8.85 3.90
N TYR A 251 -24.47 -9.51 3.44
CA TYR A 251 -24.54 -10.50 2.40
C TYR A 251 -24.97 -11.90 2.90
N PHE A 252 -24.36 -12.39 3.97
CA PHE A 252 -24.60 -13.74 4.48
C PHE A 252 -25.72 -13.82 5.52
N LEU A 253 -25.91 -12.76 6.32
CA LEU A 253 -26.90 -12.73 7.40
C LEU A 253 -28.12 -11.87 7.06
N HIS A 254 -28.10 -11.18 5.92
CA HIS A 254 -29.17 -10.28 5.48
C HIS A 254 -29.48 -9.16 6.48
N GLU A 255 -28.44 -8.68 7.19
CA GLU A 255 -28.56 -7.57 8.12
C GLU A 255 -28.76 -6.24 7.37
N THR A 256 -29.45 -5.31 8.02
CA THR A 256 -29.61 -3.94 7.49
C THR A 256 -28.25 -3.23 7.42
N PRO A 257 -27.94 -2.55 6.30
CA PRO A 257 -26.70 -1.80 6.16
C PRO A 257 -26.51 -0.77 7.28
N ARG A 258 -25.31 -0.76 7.87
CA ARG A 258 -24.93 0.24 8.89
C ARG A 258 -24.36 1.50 8.22
N PRO A 259 -24.52 2.69 8.87
CA PRO A 259 -23.85 3.89 8.43
C PRO A 259 -22.33 3.70 8.34
N PHE A 260 -21.70 4.30 7.35
CA PHE A 260 -20.27 4.27 7.15
C PHE A 260 -19.71 5.66 6.86
N VAL A 261 -18.42 5.82 7.12
CA VAL A 261 -17.67 7.06 6.86
C VAL A 261 -16.40 6.73 6.10
N ARG A 262 -16.08 7.54 5.10
CA ARG A 262 -14.78 7.56 4.44
C ARG A 262 -13.89 8.59 5.13
N ASP A 263 -12.74 8.18 5.59
CA ASP A 263 -11.77 9.11 6.21
C ASP A 263 -11.27 10.16 5.19
N PHE A 264 -11.22 9.79 3.91
CA PHE A 264 -10.89 10.67 2.80
C PHE A 264 -11.74 10.34 1.57
N ASP A 265 -12.38 11.36 0.99
CA ASP A 265 -13.12 11.24 -0.28
C ASP A 265 -12.61 12.28 -1.29
N PRO A 266 -11.91 11.86 -2.36
CA PRO A 266 -11.37 12.77 -3.35
C PRO A 266 -12.44 13.57 -4.10
N ALA A 267 -13.68 13.06 -4.20
CA ALA A 267 -14.76 13.77 -4.88
C ALA A 267 -15.15 15.09 -4.17
N THR A 268 -15.04 15.15 -2.84
CA THR A 268 -15.33 16.37 -2.07
C THR A 268 -14.36 17.49 -2.42
N ILE A 269 -13.08 17.17 -2.59
CA ILE A 269 -12.04 18.15 -2.97
C ILE A 269 -12.32 18.74 -4.36
N LEU A 270 -12.75 17.91 -5.31
CA LEU A 270 -13.08 18.36 -6.66
C LEU A 270 -14.33 19.25 -6.70
N GLN A 271 -15.32 18.97 -5.84
CA GLN A 271 -16.54 19.79 -5.72
C GLN A 271 -16.24 21.15 -5.10
N GLU A 272 -15.47 21.21 -4.01
CA GLU A 272 -15.07 22.46 -3.37
C GLU A 272 -14.28 23.37 -4.31
N ALA A 273 -13.40 22.80 -5.13
CA ALA A 273 -12.64 23.54 -6.14
C ALA A 273 -13.56 24.17 -7.21
N THR A 274 -14.65 23.48 -7.58
CA THR A 274 -15.63 23.98 -8.56
C THR A 274 -16.46 25.13 -8.03
N VAL A 275 -16.83 25.10 -6.75
CA VAL A 275 -17.62 26.16 -6.11
C VAL A 275 -16.79 27.45 -5.92
N LYS A 276 -15.52 27.33 -5.60
CA LYS A 276 -14.60 28.47 -5.42
C LYS A 276 -14.21 29.16 -6.75
N SER A 277 -14.46 28.56 -7.91
CA SER A 277 -14.01 29.08 -9.22
C SER A 277 -14.97 30.07 -9.90
N THR A 278 -16.04 30.53 -9.22
CA THR A 278 -17.03 31.49 -9.78
C THR A 278 -16.58 32.96 -9.72
N ASP A 279 -15.60 33.29 -8.91
CA ASP A 279 -14.97 34.60 -8.90
C ASP A 279 -13.63 34.54 -9.62
N ALA A 280 -13.24 35.60 -10.33
CA ALA A 280 -12.04 35.68 -11.16
C ALA A 280 -10.83 34.99 -10.45
N ILE A 281 -10.31 33.90 -11.04
CA ILE A 281 -9.23 33.11 -10.45
C ILE A 281 -8.07 34.06 -10.18
N PRO A 282 -7.73 34.37 -8.91
CA PRO A 282 -6.53 35.18 -8.63
C PRO A 282 -5.33 34.43 -9.24
N LYS A 283 -4.46 35.12 -9.96
CA LYS A 283 -3.21 34.51 -10.39
C LYS A 283 -2.53 33.93 -9.14
N PRO A 284 -2.25 32.63 -9.10
CA PRO A 284 -1.79 31.99 -7.86
C PRO A 284 -0.41 32.48 -7.40
N PHE A 285 0.30 33.22 -8.27
CA PHE A 285 1.58 33.88 -7.97
C PHE A 285 1.81 35.04 -8.93
N GLU A 286 2.24 36.19 -8.37
CA GLU A 286 2.74 37.33 -9.12
C GLU A 286 4.17 37.66 -8.70
N LYS A 287 5.05 37.86 -9.70
CA LYS A 287 6.43 38.29 -9.44
C LYS A 287 6.40 39.73 -8.96
N ALA A 288 6.75 39.93 -7.67
CA ALA A 288 6.73 41.24 -7.03
C ALA A 288 8.06 41.97 -7.09
N ASN A 289 9.18 41.27 -7.25
CA ASN A 289 10.51 41.80 -7.22
C ASN A 289 11.26 41.46 -8.52
N SER A 290 12.20 42.29 -8.92
CA SER A 290 13.11 42.00 -10.04
C SER A 290 13.98 40.77 -9.75
N LEU A 291 14.45 40.64 -8.51
CA LEU A 291 15.26 39.55 -8.01
C LEU A 291 14.82 39.20 -6.59
N ASP A 292 14.50 37.92 -6.32
CA ASP A 292 14.08 37.47 -5.00
C ASP A 292 14.30 35.96 -4.80
N ILE A 293 14.11 35.50 -3.56
CA ILE A 293 14.02 34.10 -3.19
C ILE A 293 12.57 33.80 -2.81
N VAL A 294 12.00 32.75 -3.38
CA VAL A 294 10.68 32.20 -3.02
C VAL A 294 10.87 30.88 -2.29
N LEU A 295 10.48 30.84 -1.03
CA LEU A 295 10.56 29.63 -0.21
C LEU A 295 9.20 28.90 -0.20
N PHE A 296 9.18 27.64 -0.59
CA PHE A 296 8.02 26.79 -0.40
C PHE A 296 8.01 26.16 0.98
N SER A 297 6.87 26.14 1.64
CA SER A 297 6.63 25.42 2.90
C SER A 297 5.37 24.56 2.76
N GLY A 298 5.49 23.25 2.98
CA GLY A 298 4.34 22.33 2.86
C GLY A 298 4.75 20.86 2.83
N SER A 299 3.77 19.99 3.11
CA SER A 299 3.95 18.54 3.18
C SER A 299 4.51 17.95 1.86
N PRO A 300 5.22 16.81 1.87
CA PRO A 300 5.38 16.01 0.67
C PRO A 300 4.00 15.77 0.01
N GLY A 301 3.92 15.74 -1.31
CA GLY A 301 2.63 15.55 -2.02
C GLY A 301 1.68 16.77 -2.05
N ALA A 302 2.05 17.91 -1.46
CA ALA A 302 1.20 19.12 -1.42
C ALA A 302 1.12 19.89 -2.75
N GLY A 303 1.81 19.45 -3.81
CA GLY A 303 1.78 20.11 -5.12
C GLY A 303 2.89 21.13 -5.37
N LYS A 304 3.87 21.29 -4.46
CA LYS A 304 4.97 22.28 -4.56
C LYS A 304 5.69 22.29 -5.91
N SER A 305 6.20 21.15 -6.34
CA SER A 305 6.94 21.05 -7.60
C SER A 305 6.05 21.33 -8.82
N SER A 306 4.79 20.89 -8.81
CA SER A 306 3.82 21.20 -9.88
C SER A 306 3.55 22.71 -9.95
N PHE A 307 3.44 23.37 -8.80
CA PHE A 307 3.28 24.81 -8.70
C PHE A 307 4.48 25.55 -9.26
N TYR A 308 5.72 25.08 -8.97
CA TYR A 308 6.93 25.63 -9.58
C TYR A 308 6.90 25.56 -11.10
N TRP A 309 6.67 24.35 -11.66
CA TRP A 309 6.69 24.18 -13.10
C TRP A 309 5.66 25.02 -13.86
N ARG A 310 4.50 25.24 -13.25
CA ARG A 310 3.39 25.97 -13.89
C ARG A 310 3.47 27.49 -13.72
N HIS A 311 3.90 27.97 -12.55
CA HIS A 311 3.73 29.38 -12.19
C HIS A 311 5.03 30.15 -12.00
N LEU A 312 6.14 29.51 -11.65
CA LEU A 312 7.38 30.20 -11.39
C LEU A 312 8.44 29.97 -12.47
N GLN A 313 8.54 28.78 -13.01
CA GLN A 313 9.47 28.51 -14.12
C GLN A 313 9.21 29.43 -15.32
N PRO A 314 7.95 29.66 -15.78
CA PRO A 314 7.69 30.60 -16.90
C PRO A 314 8.07 32.05 -16.60
N LEU A 315 8.21 32.40 -15.30
CA LEU A 315 8.66 33.72 -14.86
C LEU A 315 10.20 33.84 -14.71
N GLY A 316 10.92 32.78 -15.09
CA GLY A 316 12.39 32.75 -15.08
C GLY A 316 13.01 32.44 -13.73
N TYR A 317 12.27 31.84 -12.78
CA TYR A 317 12.85 31.38 -11.51
C TYR A 317 13.70 30.13 -11.67
N GLY A 318 14.92 30.13 -11.18
CA GLY A 318 15.72 28.93 -10.99
C GLY A 318 15.18 28.09 -9.81
N ARG A 319 15.36 26.78 -9.85
CA ARG A 319 14.87 25.85 -8.80
C ARG A 319 16.02 25.20 -8.05
N VAL A 320 15.98 25.26 -6.73
CA VAL A 320 16.82 24.45 -5.85
C VAL A 320 15.94 23.45 -5.09
N ASN A 321 16.33 22.18 -5.16
CA ASN A 321 15.59 21.08 -4.53
C ASN A 321 16.58 20.06 -3.95
N GLN A 322 16.41 19.71 -2.67
CA GLN A 322 17.35 18.84 -1.96
C GLN A 322 17.27 17.37 -2.42
N ASP A 323 16.16 16.91 -2.96
CA ASP A 323 16.06 15.56 -3.52
C ASP A 323 17.01 15.40 -4.72
N ILE A 324 17.21 16.49 -5.49
CA ILE A 324 18.12 16.55 -6.65
C ILE A 324 19.55 16.85 -6.21
N LEU A 325 19.74 17.92 -5.43
CA LEU A 325 21.07 18.45 -5.04
C LEU A 325 21.67 17.73 -3.84
N ARG A 326 20.93 16.83 -3.19
CA ARG A 326 21.33 15.92 -2.10
C ARG A 326 21.53 16.60 -0.74
N THR A 327 22.17 17.76 -0.65
CA THR A 327 22.41 18.43 0.62
C THR A 327 21.86 19.85 0.63
N ARG A 328 21.60 20.37 1.82
CA ARG A 328 21.18 21.76 2.01
C ARG A 328 22.29 22.75 1.61
N GLU A 329 23.50 22.43 1.95
CA GLU A 329 24.69 23.24 1.63
C GLU A 329 24.81 23.43 0.11
N LYS A 330 24.63 22.36 -0.67
CA LYS A 330 24.64 22.45 -2.14
C LYS A 330 23.45 23.25 -2.67
N CYS A 331 22.28 23.14 -2.03
CA CYS A 331 21.15 23.99 -2.40
C CYS A 331 21.41 25.46 -2.15
N ILE A 332 22.10 25.83 -1.05
CA ILE A 332 22.46 27.20 -0.74
C ILE A 332 23.49 27.73 -1.75
N GLU A 333 24.54 26.96 -2.04
CA GLU A 333 25.53 27.28 -3.04
C GLU A 333 24.94 27.59 -4.43
N VAL A 334 24.08 26.68 -4.94
CA VAL A 334 23.38 26.87 -6.22
C VAL A 334 22.43 28.07 -6.19
N ALA A 335 21.76 28.31 -5.06
CA ALA A 335 20.92 29.50 -4.92
C ALA A 335 21.75 30.81 -4.97
N GLU A 336 22.95 30.84 -4.36
CA GLU A 336 23.86 31.97 -4.44
C GLU A 336 24.34 32.22 -5.88
N GLU A 337 24.73 31.17 -6.59
CA GLU A 337 25.15 31.26 -8.00
C GLU A 337 24.03 31.86 -8.86
N LEU A 338 22.80 31.31 -8.75
CA LEU A 338 21.66 31.81 -9.52
C LEU A 338 21.32 33.27 -9.22
N ILE A 339 21.31 33.68 -7.94
CA ILE A 339 21.09 35.08 -7.57
C ILE A 339 22.23 35.96 -8.09
N GLY A 340 23.48 35.52 -8.02
CA GLY A 340 24.64 36.20 -8.58
C GLY A 340 24.54 36.43 -10.08
N ASP A 341 23.94 35.50 -10.80
CA ASP A 341 23.65 35.58 -12.24
C ASP A 341 22.39 36.41 -12.57
N GLY A 342 21.75 37.03 -11.55
CA GLY A 342 20.55 37.85 -11.74
C GLY A 342 19.24 37.05 -11.89
N SER A 343 19.21 35.77 -11.53
CA SER A 343 18.03 34.90 -11.60
C SER A 343 17.39 34.74 -10.22
N SER A 344 16.08 35.02 -10.11
CA SER A 344 15.32 34.71 -8.90
C SER A 344 15.27 33.20 -8.66
N VAL A 345 15.16 32.77 -7.39
CA VAL A 345 15.28 31.35 -6.98
C VAL A 345 14.05 30.87 -6.25
N VAL A 346 13.61 29.64 -6.55
CA VAL A 346 12.62 28.89 -5.76
C VAL A 346 13.32 27.80 -4.96
N VAL A 347 13.06 27.77 -3.66
CA VAL A 347 13.47 26.71 -2.73
C VAL A 347 12.32 25.70 -2.61
N ASP A 348 12.33 24.66 -3.45
CA ASP A 348 11.29 23.61 -3.50
C ASP A 348 11.61 22.45 -2.56
N ASN A 349 11.50 22.72 -1.26
CA ASN A 349 11.66 21.75 -0.18
C ASN A 349 10.45 21.81 0.76
N THR A 350 10.37 20.92 1.76
CA THR A 350 9.25 20.92 2.73
C THR A 350 9.31 22.10 3.71
N ASN A 351 10.50 22.56 4.10
CA ASN A 351 10.77 23.72 4.96
C ASN A 351 9.82 23.82 6.16
N ALA A 352 9.69 22.71 6.91
CA ALA A 352 8.62 22.48 7.89
C ALA A 352 8.73 23.38 9.14
N ASP A 353 9.93 23.73 9.56
CA ASP A 353 10.19 24.40 10.83
C ASP A 353 11.02 25.69 10.65
N PRO A 354 10.95 26.63 11.64
CA PRO A 354 11.68 27.90 11.58
C PRO A 354 13.20 27.72 11.48
N GLU A 355 13.76 26.68 12.10
CA GLU A 355 15.22 26.43 12.07
C GLU A 355 15.69 26.12 10.65
N THR A 356 14.92 25.29 9.93
CA THR A 356 15.18 25.01 8.51
C THR A 356 15.02 26.26 7.66
N ARG A 357 13.99 27.07 7.90
CA ARG A 357 13.73 28.29 7.13
C ARG A 357 14.74 29.40 7.43
N ALA A 358 15.31 29.46 8.65
CA ALA A 358 16.31 30.43 9.04
C ALA A 358 17.57 30.42 8.15
N HIS A 359 17.97 29.28 7.60
CA HIS A 359 19.08 29.20 6.65
C HIS A 359 18.81 30.04 5.39
N TRP A 360 17.55 30.04 4.91
CA TRP A 360 17.16 30.76 3.70
C TRP A 360 16.94 32.24 3.95
N THR A 361 16.36 32.63 5.09
CA THR A 361 16.23 34.04 5.45
C THR A 361 17.58 34.67 5.75
N ALA A 362 18.54 33.94 6.33
CA ALA A 362 19.92 34.39 6.49
C ALA A 362 20.63 34.56 5.14
N LEU A 363 20.43 33.65 4.19
CA LEU A 363 20.95 33.75 2.83
C LEU A 363 20.40 35.03 2.15
N ALA A 364 19.10 35.23 2.16
CA ALA A 364 18.44 36.38 1.55
C ALA A 364 19.00 37.70 2.13
N LYS A 365 19.14 37.76 3.47
CA LYS A 365 19.71 38.90 4.16
C LYS A 365 21.17 39.17 3.72
N ARG A 366 21.99 38.12 3.60
CA ARG A 366 23.41 38.23 3.18
C ARG A 366 23.53 38.71 1.73
N LEU A 367 22.64 38.26 0.85
CA LEU A 367 22.61 38.66 -0.57
C LEU A 367 21.86 40.00 -0.80
N ALA A 368 21.28 40.58 0.24
CA ALA A 368 20.44 41.78 0.18
C ALA A 368 19.27 41.66 -0.83
N VAL A 369 18.64 40.47 -0.94
CA VAL A 369 17.46 40.21 -1.78
C VAL A 369 16.24 39.92 -0.92
N PRO A 370 15.05 40.31 -1.35
CA PRO A 370 13.79 39.92 -0.67
C PRO A 370 13.62 38.40 -0.63
N ILE A 371 12.97 37.88 0.44
CA ILE A 371 12.52 36.50 0.51
C ILE A 371 11.02 36.47 0.79
N ARG A 372 10.28 35.67 -0.01
CA ARG A 372 8.86 35.45 0.09
C ARG A 372 8.58 34.00 0.48
N CYS A 373 7.46 33.73 1.16
CA CYS A 373 7.09 32.38 1.54
C CYS A 373 5.76 31.98 0.89
N ILE A 374 5.72 30.80 0.25
CA ILE A 374 4.49 30.18 -0.23
C ILE A 374 4.20 28.96 0.64
N VAL A 375 3.04 28.97 1.31
CA VAL A 375 2.56 27.93 2.20
C VAL A 375 1.49 27.10 1.49
N PHE A 376 1.75 25.80 1.31
CA PHE A 376 0.80 24.86 0.73
C PHE A 376 -0.06 24.26 1.83
N THR A 377 -1.38 24.45 1.75
CA THR A 377 -2.34 24.17 2.82
C THR A 377 -2.99 22.77 2.71
N ALA A 378 -2.63 21.98 1.68
CA ALA A 378 -3.18 20.63 1.46
C ALA A 378 -3.10 19.77 2.72
N SER A 379 -4.21 19.11 3.08
CA SER A 379 -4.27 18.19 4.22
C SER A 379 -3.33 16.99 4.08
N SER A 380 -3.01 16.35 5.19
CA SER A 380 -2.12 15.16 5.18
C SER A 380 -2.65 14.05 4.28
N ASP A 381 -3.95 13.79 4.32
CA ASP A 381 -4.56 12.71 3.53
C ASP A 381 -4.58 13.06 2.03
N LEU A 382 -4.86 14.32 1.69
CA LEU A 382 -4.74 14.81 0.33
C LEU A 382 -3.31 14.71 -0.19
N CYS A 383 -2.32 15.03 0.63
CA CYS A 383 -0.91 14.89 0.29
C CYS A 383 -0.51 13.42 0.07
N GLN A 384 -0.96 12.50 0.93
CA GLN A 384 -0.75 11.06 0.77
C GLN A 384 -1.43 10.53 -0.49
N HIS A 385 -2.64 10.98 -0.79
CA HIS A 385 -3.38 10.65 -2.00
C HIS A 385 -2.60 11.06 -3.26
N ASN A 386 -2.17 12.32 -3.33
CA ASN A 386 -1.35 12.83 -4.45
C ASN A 386 -0.03 12.08 -4.62
N ASP A 387 0.65 11.77 -3.51
CA ASP A 387 1.90 11.01 -3.53
C ASP A 387 1.67 9.59 -4.07
N THR A 388 0.59 8.94 -3.64
CA THR A 388 0.23 7.60 -4.06
C THR A 388 -0.09 7.54 -5.56
N ILE A 389 -0.89 8.47 -6.06
CA ILE A 389 -1.22 8.54 -7.50
C ILE A 389 0.04 8.74 -8.31
N ARG A 390 0.87 9.72 -7.93
CA ARG A 390 2.11 10.01 -8.63
C ARG A 390 3.04 8.80 -8.66
N ALA A 391 3.23 8.13 -7.53
CA ALA A 391 4.18 7.02 -7.42
C ALA A 391 3.73 5.74 -8.13
N LEU A 392 2.42 5.47 -8.19
CA LEU A 392 1.89 4.22 -8.73
C LEU A 392 1.41 4.31 -10.19
N ASN A 393 1.18 5.52 -10.70
CA ASN A 393 0.83 5.74 -12.10
C ASN A 393 2.05 6.29 -12.84
N ILE A 394 2.97 5.39 -13.14
CA ILE A 394 4.27 5.70 -13.72
C ILE A 394 4.11 6.13 -15.18
N GLY A 395 4.27 7.42 -15.39
CA GLY A 395 4.36 8.01 -16.74
C GLY A 395 5.18 9.30 -16.66
N PRO A 396 5.87 9.71 -17.72
CA PRO A 396 6.68 10.93 -17.73
C PRO A 396 5.86 12.18 -17.40
N GLU A 397 4.56 12.17 -17.71
CA GLU A 397 3.65 13.29 -17.41
C GLU A 397 3.21 13.34 -15.95
N THR A 398 3.02 12.18 -15.31
CA THR A 398 2.52 12.09 -13.93
C THR A 398 3.64 12.02 -12.89
N ASN A 399 4.79 11.44 -13.25
CA ASN A 399 5.94 11.29 -12.36
C ASN A 399 7.28 11.55 -13.08
N PRO A 400 7.52 12.79 -13.59
CA PRO A 400 8.73 13.11 -14.36
C PRO A 400 10.03 12.92 -13.57
N GLU A 401 9.97 13.00 -12.25
CA GLU A 401 11.13 12.83 -11.37
C GLU A 401 11.28 11.39 -10.85
N GLN A 402 10.47 10.44 -11.33
CA GLN A 402 10.49 9.02 -10.96
C GLN A 402 10.46 8.78 -9.44
N ARG A 403 9.69 9.60 -8.72
CA ARG A 403 9.56 9.51 -7.25
C ARG A 403 8.82 8.23 -6.87
N VAL A 404 9.33 7.55 -5.85
CA VAL A 404 8.72 6.36 -5.27
C VAL A 404 7.68 6.73 -4.21
N LEU A 405 6.80 5.77 -3.89
CA LEU A 405 5.80 5.93 -2.84
C LEU A 405 6.47 6.20 -1.49
N LEU A 406 6.07 7.29 -0.85
CA LEU A 406 6.59 7.65 0.46
C LEU A 406 5.92 6.84 1.59
N PRO A 407 6.69 6.44 2.61
CA PRO A 407 6.09 5.81 3.78
C PRO A 407 5.23 6.82 4.55
N LYS A 408 4.14 6.37 5.16
CA LYS A 408 3.24 7.21 6.00
C LYS A 408 4.00 8.00 7.07
N LEU A 409 5.12 7.46 7.56
CA LEU A 409 5.99 8.13 8.53
C LEU A 409 6.54 9.46 8.02
N ALA A 410 6.77 9.62 6.71
CA ALA A 410 7.26 10.88 6.14
C ALA A 410 6.26 12.02 6.37
N PHE A 411 4.96 11.76 6.16
CA PHE A 411 3.88 12.72 6.39
C PHE A 411 3.68 13.01 7.88
N ALA A 412 3.70 11.99 8.72
CA ALA A 412 3.61 12.14 10.18
C ALA A 412 4.81 12.94 10.75
N THR A 413 6.01 12.71 10.22
CA THR A 413 7.22 13.45 10.62
C THR A 413 7.12 14.92 10.22
N PHE A 414 6.63 15.20 9.01
CA PHE A 414 6.36 16.57 8.59
C PHE A 414 5.37 17.25 9.53
N GLN A 415 4.20 16.62 9.78
CA GLN A 415 3.18 17.17 10.67
C GLN A 415 3.71 17.49 12.07
N LYS A 416 4.53 16.59 12.64
CA LYS A 416 5.13 16.79 13.97
C LYS A 416 6.09 17.98 14.02
N LYS A 417 6.83 18.23 12.92
CA LYS A 417 7.82 19.31 12.83
C LYS A 417 7.22 20.62 12.35
N TYR A 418 6.11 20.58 11.64
CA TYR A 418 5.55 21.76 10.99
C TYR A 418 5.18 22.83 12.00
N LYS A 419 5.70 24.03 11.74
CA LYS A 419 5.28 25.26 12.39
C LYS A 419 5.01 26.28 11.30
N GLU A 420 3.83 26.88 11.35
CA GLU A 420 3.40 27.86 10.35
C GLU A 420 4.42 29.01 10.24
N PRO A 421 4.85 29.38 9.02
CA PRO A 421 5.75 30.50 8.79
C PRO A 421 5.16 31.82 9.30
N LYS A 422 6.02 32.71 9.79
CA LYS A 422 5.64 34.02 10.29
C LYS A 422 6.49 35.12 9.64
N LEU A 423 5.90 36.32 9.44
CA LEU A 423 6.63 37.49 8.92
C LEU A 423 7.84 37.84 9.77
N SER A 424 7.76 37.58 11.10
CA SER A 424 8.86 37.79 12.03
C SER A 424 10.11 36.95 11.75
N GLU A 425 10.03 35.93 10.90
CA GLU A 425 11.18 35.14 10.44
C GLU A 425 12.01 35.89 9.37
N GLY A 426 11.53 37.01 8.86
CA GLY A 426 12.21 37.86 7.86
C GLY A 426 11.62 37.75 6.44
N PHE A 427 10.44 37.17 6.29
CA PHE A 427 9.74 37.14 5.00
C PHE A 427 9.12 38.49 4.66
N GLN A 428 9.21 38.88 3.37
CA GLN A 428 8.52 40.04 2.85
C GLN A 428 7.00 39.87 2.88
N ASP A 429 6.55 38.69 2.46
CA ASP A 429 5.15 38.27 2.50
C ASP A 429 5.02 36.74 2.63
N ILE A 430 3.81 36.30 2.99
CA ILE A 430 3.45 34.89 3.10
C ILE A 430 2.15 34.70 2.33
N VAL A 431 2.20 33.89 1.26
CA VAL A 431 1.05 33.55 0.42
C VAL A 431 0.62 32.12 0.73
N LYS A 432 -0.67 31.92 1.02
CA LYS A 432 -1.25 30.57 1.17
C LYS A 432 -1.80 30.09 -0.16
N VAL A 433 -1.48 28.87 -0.52
CA VAL A 433 -1.93 28.22 -1.74
C VAL A 433 -2.68 26.94 -1.38
N ASP A 434 -3.97 26.95 -1.67
CA ASP A 434 -4.81 25.77 -1.55
C ASP A 434 -4.61 24.86 -2.75
N PHE A 435 -4.76 23.54 -2.52
CA PHE A 435 -4.68 22.58 -3.59
C PHE A 435 -5.82 22.79 -4.60
N GLN A 436 -5.46 22.86 -5.87
CA GLN A 436 -6.39 22.79 -6.98
C GLN A 436 -5.93 21.68 -7.92
N PHE A 437 -6.87 20.81 -8.31
CA PHE A 437 -6.56 19.81 -9.32
C PHE A 437 -6.46 20.48 -10.69
N GLU A 438 -5.35 20.30 -11.35
CA GLU A 438 -5.11 20.74 -12.72
C GLU A 438 -4.56 19.56 -13.54
N GLY A 439 -5.29 19.16 -14.57
CA GLY A 439 -4.91 18.04 -15.42
C GLY A 439 -5.95 17.76 -16.50
N SER A 440 -5.69 16.78 -17.37
CA SER A 440 -6.64 16.30 -18.37
C SER A 440 -7.86 15.64 -17.72
N LYS A 441 -8.90 15.37 -18.55
CA LYS A 441 -10.08 14.63 -18.08
C LYS A 441 -9.71 13.23 -17.56
N GLU A 442 -8.83 12.54 -18.26
CA GLU A 442 -8.33 11.21 -17.92
C GLU A 442 -7.56 11.24 -16.60
N GLN A 443 -6.69 12.24 -16.41
CA GLN A 443 -5.98 12.45 -15.16
C GLN A 443 -6.94 12.76 -14.00
N LYS A 444 -8.03 13.50 -14.26
CA LYS A 444 -9.07 13.78 -13.25
C LYS A 444 -9.83 12.52 -12.85
N GLU A 445 -10.20 11.66 -13.80
CA GLU A 445 -10.86 10.39 -13.51
C GLU A 445 -9.95 9.47 -12.68
N LEU A 446 -8.66 9.40 -13.02
CA LEU A 446 -7.68 8.67 -12.23
C LEU A 446 -7.53 9.25 -10.82
N TRP A 447 -7.46 10.58 -10.70
CA TRP A 447 -7.28 11.27 -9.43
C TRP A 447 -8.49 11.11 -8.50
N ARG A 448 -9.71 11.04 -9.03
CA ARG A 448 -10.93 10.87 -8.24
C ARG A 448 -11.11 9.48 -7.63
N MET A 449 -10.33 8.50 -8.04
CA MET A 449 -10.35 7.15 -7.45
C MET A 449 -9.81 7.15 -6.01
N PHE A 450 -10.20 6.17 -5.22
CA PHE A 450 -9.68 5.95 -3.86
C PHE A 450 -8.32 5.28 -3.92
N TRP A 451 -7.30 5.93 -3.39
CA TRP A 451 -5.90 5.42 -3.39
C TRP A 451 -5.37 5.10 -2.01
N LEU A 452 -6.07 5.54 -0.92
CA LEU A 452 -5.67 5.38 0.48
C LEU A 452 -6.43 4.26 1.19
#